data_b8240af5a2bb5e6197d89e997d2551aa
#
_entry.id   b8240af5a2bb5e6197d89e997d2551aa
#
_cell.length_a   1.000
_cell.length_b   1.000
_cell.length_c   1.000
_cell.angle_alpha   90.00
_cell.angle_beta   90.00
_cell.angle_gamma   90.00
#
_symmetry.space_group_name_H-M   'P 1'
#
loop_
_entity.id
_entity.type
_entity.pdbx_description
1 polymer ?
#
loop_
_entity_poly.entity_id
_entity_poly.type
_entity_poly.pdbx_seq_one_letter_code
_entity_poly.pdbx_strand_id
1 'polypeptide(L)'
;GRLASEHLTVHHPQTNELLWQHETRHAYNAQGLANRCIPDSLPAVEWLTYGSSYLAGMKLGDTPLVEYTRDRLHRETLRSFGRYELTTAYTPAGQLQRQHLNSLQYDRDYTWNDNGELIRISSPRQTRSYSYSTTGRLTGVHTTAANLDIRIPYATDPAGNRLPDPELHPDSTLSMWPDNRIARDAHYLYRYDRHGRLTEKTDLIPEGVIRTDDERTHRYHYDSQHRLVHYTRTQYAEPLVESRYLYDPLGRRVAKRVWRRERDLTGWMSLSRKPQVTWYGWDGDRLTTIQNDRTRIQTIYQPGSFTPLIRVETATGELAKTQRRSLADTLQQSGGEDGGSVVFPPVLVQMLDRLESEILADRVSEESRRWLASCGLTVAQMQSQMDPVYTPARKIHLYHCDHRGLPLALISTEGTTAWYAEYDEWGNQLNEENPHQLQQLIRLPGQQYDEESGLYYNRHRYYDPLRGRYITQDPIGLKGGWNFYQYPLNPVTNTDPLGLEVFPRPFPLPIPWPKSPAQQQADDNAAKALTKWWNDTASQRIFDSLILNNPGLALDITMIASRGNVADTGITDRVNDIINDRFWSDGKKPDRCDVLQELIDCGDISAKDAKSTQKAWNCRHSRQSNDKKR
;
A
#
# COMPACT_ATOMS: atom_id res chain seq x y z
N GLY A 1 2.16 -14.71 -18.31
CA GLY A 1 3.21 -15.04 -17.36
C GLY A 1 2.77 -14.66 -15.95
N ARG A 2 3.32 -15.36 -14.95
CA ARG A 2 3.07 -15.09 -13.52
C ARG A 2 4.41 -14.75 -12.87
N LEU A 3 4.41 -13.82 -11.92
CA LEU A 3 5.61 -13.47 -11.17
C LEU A 3 5.99 -14.64 -10.23
N ALA A 4 7.12 -15.27 -10.49
CA ALA A 4 7.62 -16.36 -9.66
C ALA A 4 8.47 -15.86 -8.50
N SER A 5 9.30 -14.84 -8.76
CA SER A 5 10.11 -14.19 -7.73
C SER A 5 10.43 -12.76 -8.11
N GLU A 6 10.69 -11.96 -7.08
CA GLU A 6 11.25 -10.62 -7.18
C GLU A 6 12.51 -10.58 -6.31
N HIS A 7 13.63 -10.21 -6.92
CA HIS A 7 14.91 -10.09 -6.21
C HIS A 7 15.47 -8.67 -6.39
N LEU A 8 15.69 -8.00 -5.28
CA LEU A 8 16.28 -6.67 -5.21
C LEU A 8 17.68 -6.76 -4.61
N THR A 9 18.65 -6.15 -5.28
CA THR A 9 20.03 -6.01 -4.77
C THR A 9 20.44 -4.55 -4.79
N VAL A 10 21.16 -4.14 -3.74
CA VAL A 10 21.76 -2.80 -3.65
C VAL A 10 23.26 -2.96 -3.50
N HIS A 11 24.00 -2.35 -4.41
CA HIS A 11 25.46 -2.43 -4.46
C HIS A 11 26.11 -1.07 -4.18
N HIS A 12 27.29 -1.10 -3.61
CA HIS A 12 28.11 0.09 -3.45
C HIS A 12 28.56 0.59 -4.84
N PRO A 13 28.37 1.89 -5.17
CA PRO A 13 28.56 2.37 -6.53
C PRO A 13 30.00 2.32 -7.04
N GLN A 14 30.99 2.30 -6.15
CA GLN A 14 32.42 2.29 -6.53
C GLN A 14 33.05 0.89 -6.41
N THR A 15 32.72 0.16 -5.34
CA THR A 15 33.34 -1.16 -5.06
C THR A 15 32.51 -2.31 -5.62
N ASN A 16 31.26 -2.08 -6.03
CA ASN A 16 30.28 -3.08 -6.42
C ASN A 16 30.00 -4.15 -5.34
N GLU A 17 30.39 -3.86 -4.09
CA GLU A 17 30.08 -4.70 -2.95
C GLU A 17 28.57 -4.73 -2.70
N LEU A 18 28.03 -5.92 -2.43
CA LEU A 18 26.62 -6.09 -2.07
C LEU A 18 26.37 -5.50 -0.69
N LEU A 19 25.56 -4.45 -0.62
CA LEU A 19 25.18 -3.78 0.63
C LEU A 19 23.93 -4.38 1.25
N TRP A 20 22.96 -4.75 0.43
CA TRP A 20 21.70 -5.33 0.88
C TRP A 20 20.99 -6.07 -0.25
N GLN A 21 20.21 -7.08 0.12
CA GLN A 21 19.37 -7.82 -0.81
C GLN A 21 18.06 -8.20 -0.15
N HIS A 22 17.05 -8.37 -0.98
CA HIS A 22 15.72 -8.82 -0.57
C HIS A 22 15.11 -9.66 -1.67
N GLU A 23 14.55 -10.81 -1.32
CA GLU A 23 13.87 -11.69 -2.27
C GLU A 23 12.49 -12.06 -1.74
N THR A 24 11.52 -12.08 -2.65
CA THR A 24 10.19 -12.64 -2.41
C THR A 24 9.86 -13.62 -3.51
N ARG A 25 9.45 -14.83 -3.15
CA ARG A 25 9.04 -15.88 -4.10
C ARG A 25 7.55 -16.13 -3.96
N HIS A 26 6.90 -16.43 -5.08
CA HIS A 26 5.49 -16.74 -5.15
C HIS A 26 5.26 -18.13 -5.70
N ALA A 27 4.37 -18.90 -5.07
CA ALA A 27 3.87 -20.15 -5.60
C ALA A 27 2.36 -20.05 -5.88
N TYR A 28 1.92 -20.80 -6.85
CA TYR A 28 0.56 -20.76 -7.35
C TYR A 28 -0.06 -22.15 -7.26
N ASN A 29 -1.33 -22.21 -6.91
CA ASN A 29 -2.07 -23.47 -6.93
C ASN A 29 -2.45 -23.89 -8.36
N ALA A 30 -3.10 -25.05 -8.50
CA ALA A 30 -3.50 -25.59 -9.81
C ALA A 30 -4.46 -24.65 -10.58
N GLN A 31 -5.25 -23.85 -9.86
CA GLN A 31 -6.15 -22.84 -10.42
C GLN A 31 -5.41 -21.53 -10.82
N GLY A 32 -4.14 -21.45 -10.46
CA GLY A 32 -3.31 -20.29 -10.77
C GLY A 32 -3.41 -19.14 -9.76
N LEU A 33 -3.88 -19.41 -8.57
CA LEU A 33 -3.94 -18.44 -7.49
C LEU A 33 -2.61 -18.39 -6.74
N ALA A 34 -2.12 -17.19 -6.42
CA ALA A 34 -0.96 -16.99 -5.56
C ALA A 34 -1.35 -17.30 -4.10
N ASN A 35 -1.35 -18.56 -3.74
CA ASN A 35 -1.74 -19.00 -2.41
C ASN A 35 -0.57 -19.15 -1.43
N ARG A 36 0.66 -19.02 -1.92
CA ARG A 36 1.87 -19.16 -1.12
C ARG A 36 2.89 -18.10 -1.49
N CYS A 37 3.41 -17.42 -0.49
CA CYS A 37 4.49 -16.46 -0.61
C CYS A 37 5.63 -16.89 0.32
N ILE A 38 6.86 -16.83 -0.16
CA ILE A 38 8.07 -17.12 0.63
C ILE A 38 8.85 -15.82 0.73
N PRO A 39 8.67 -15.04 1.82
CA PRO A 39 9.47 -13.86 2.09
C PRO A 39 10.91 -14.27 2.43
N ASP A 40 11.84 -13.37 2.20
CA ASP A 40 13.23 -13.56 2.61
C ASP A 40 13.35 -13.81 4.12
N SER A 41 14.11 -14.84 4.50
CA SER A 41 14.38 -15.28 5.89
C SER A 41 13.14 -15.63 6.74
N LEU A 42 11.97 -15.81 6.15
CA LEU A 42 10.78 -16.35 6.82
C LEU A 42 10.38 -17.70 6.23
N PRO A 43 9.70 -18.54 7.02
CA PRO A 43 8.95 -19.66 6.46
C PRO A 43 7.89 -19.18 5.47
N ALA A 44 7.43 -20.06 4.61
CA ALA A 44 6.39 -19.74 3.66
C ALA A 44 5.11 -19.27 4.35
N VAL A 45 4.52 -18.20 3.82
CA VAL A 45 3.17 -17.74 4.16
C VAL A 45 2.22 -18.46 3.23
N GLU A 46 1.32 -19.27 3.78
CA GLU A 46 0.32 -20.00 3.03
C GLU A 46 -1.08 -19.55 3.41
N TRP A 47 -1.86 -19.19 2.40
CA TRP A 47 -3.25 -18.79 2.59
C TRP A 47 -4.18 -19.98 2.38
N LEU A 48 -4.95 -20.28 3.39
CA LEU A 48 -5.97 -21.33 3.36
C LEU A 48 -7.25 -20.73 2.81
N THR A 49 -7.83 -21.38 1.81
CA THR A 49 -9.03 -20.92 1.14
C THR A 49 -10.07 -22.03 1.03
N TYR A 50 -11.34 -21.65 0.89
CA TYR A 50 -12.44 -22.57 0.61
C TYR A 50 -13.33 -22.02 -0.52
N GLY A 51 -14.13 -22.91 -1.13
CA GLY A 51 -15.03 -22.53 -2.23
C GLY A 51 -14.28 -21.86 -3.37
N SER A 52 -14.76 -20.72 -3.78
CA SER A 52 -14.19 -19.91 -4.86
C SER A 52 -13.04 -18.99 -4.41
N SER A 53 -12.16 -19.47 -3.52
CA SER A 53 -11.00 -18.74 -3.00
C SER A 53 -11.29 -17.76 -1.86
N TYR A 54 -12.33 -18.00 -1.09
CA TYR A 54 -12.56 -17.25 0.14
C TYR A 54 -11.55 -17.65 1.21
N LEU A 55 -10.99 -16.65 1.86
CA LEU A 55 -9.96 -16.82 2.87
C LEU A 55 -10.53 -17.51 4.13
N ALA A 56 -9.94 -18.64 4.52
CA ALA A 56 -10.27 -19.39 5.72
C ALA A 56 -9.19 -19.27 6.81
N GLY A 57 -7.95 -18.97 6.43
CA GLY A 57 -6.87 -18.85 7.40
C GLY A 57 -5.52 -18.57 6.76
N MET A 58 -4.50 -18.53 7.61
CA MET A 58 -3.11 -18.31 7.21
C MET A 58 -2.18 -19.16 8.07
N LYS A 59 -1.21 -19.79 7.43
CA LYS A 59 -0.08 -20.46 8.07
C LYS A 59 1.21 -19.73 7.83
N LEU A 60 2.11 -19.80 8.79
CA LEU A 60 3.51 -19.45 8.64
C LEU A 60 4.36 -20.71 8.79
N GLY A 61 4.90 -21.21 7.68
CA GLY A 61 5.43 -22.57 7.61
C GLY A 61 4.32 -23.59 7.89
N ASP A 62 4.55 -24.48 8.83
CA ASP A 62 3.56 -25.50 9.24
C ASP A 62 2.64 -25.01 10.38
N THR A 63 2.87 -23.83 10.92
CA THR A 63 2.13 -23.29 12.08
C THR A 63 0.93 -22.47 11.62
N PRO A 64 -0.32 -22.87 11.89
CA PRO A 64 -1.49 -22.03 11.70
C PRO A 64 -1.41 -20.81 12.64
N LEU A 65 -1.58 -19.60 12.09
CA LEU A 65 -1.55 -18.37 12.88
C LEU A 65 -2.91 -17.69 12.96
N VAL A 66 -3.63 -17.60 11.86
CA VAL A 66 -4.91 -16.90 11.79
C VAL A 66 -5.96 -17.81 11.18
N GLU A 67 -7.13 -17.81 11.79
CA GLU A 67 -8.32 -18.51 11.28
C GLU A 67 -9.47 -17.52 11.13
N TYR A 68 -10.28 -17.71 10.09
CA TYR A 68 -11.45 -16.90 9.80
C TYR A 68 -12.72 -17.74 9.74
N THR A 69 -13.75 -17.27 10.42
CA THR A 69 -15.12 -17.73 10.19
C THR A 69 -15.88 -16.69 9.38
N ARG A 70 -16.70 -17.13 8.45
CA ARG A 70 -17.44 -16.25 7.55
C ARG A 70 -18.93 -16.58 7.53
N ASP A 71 -19.74 -15.57 7.26
CA ASP A 71 -21.18 -15.73 7.09
C ASP A 71 -21.53 -16.29 5.69
N ARG A 72 -22.81 -16.42 5.41
CA ARG A 72 -23.32 -16.90 4.11
C ARG A 72 -23.01 -15.96 2.92
N LEU A 73 -22.67 -14.72 3.20
CA LEU A 73 -22.21 -13.73 2.20
C LEU A 73 -20.67 -13.67 2.14
N HIS A 74 -19.99 -14.62 2.77
CA HIS A 74 -18.53 -14.73 2.85
C HIS A 74 -17.85 -13.53 3.54
N ARG A 75 -18.57 -12.75 4.35
CA ARG A 75 -17.99 -11.69 5.17
C ARG A 75 -17.37 -12.31 6.42
N GLU A 76 -16.26 -11.72 6.88
CA GLU A 76 -15.58 -12.15 8.10
C GLU A 76 -16.45 -11.87 9.34
N THR A 77 -16.80 -12.91 10.07
CA THR A 77 -17.55 -12.80 11.33
C THR A 77 -16.74 -13.11 12.57
N LEU A 78 -15.67 -13.87 12.41
CA LEU A 78 -14.71 -14.18 13.48
C LEU A 78 -13.31 -14.26 12.90
N ARG A 79 -12.34 -13.70 13.63
CA ARG A 79 -10.91 -13.86 13.39
C ARG A 79 -10.24 -14.31 14.67
N SER A 80 -9.49 -15.41 14.61
CA SER A 80 -8.76 -15.97 15.73
C SER A 80 -7.25 -15.93 15.50
N PHE A 81 -6.49 -15.56 16.52
CA PHE A 81 -5.03 -15.57 16.56
C PHE A 81 -4.57 -15.89 17.99
N GLY A 82 -4.13 -17.11 18.24
CA GLY A 82 -3.85 -17.56 19.59
C GLY A 82 -5.06 -17.39 20.51
N ARG A 83 -4.92 -16.58 21.57
CA ARG A 83 -6.01 -16.23 22.48
C ARG A 83 -6.84 -15.02 22.06
N TYR A 84 -6.47 -14.37 20.98
CA TYR A 84 -7.20 -13.23 20.44
C TYR A 84 -8.38 -13.71 19.59
N GLU A 85 -9.55 -13.19 19.85
CA GLU A 85 -10.75 -13.43 19.05
C GLU A 85 -11.47 -12.12 18.78
N LEU A 86 -11.63 -11.80 17.50
CA LEU A 86 -12.36 -10.64 17.02
C LEU A 86 -13.66 -11.08 16.34
N THR A 87 -14.79 -10.74 16.95
CA THR A 87 -16.11 -10.95 16.35
C THR A 87 -16.55 -9.69 15.61
N THR A 88 -17.04 -9.84 14.40
CA THR A 88 -17.49 -8.75 13.54
C THR A 88 -18.95 -8.93 13.15
N ALA A 89 -19.75 -7.87 13.30
CA ALA A 89 -21.15 -7.83 12.87
C ALA A 89 -21.36 -6.73 11.84
N TYR A 90 -22.36 -6.93 10.97
CA TYR A 90 -22.67 -6.03 9.86
C TYR A 90 -24.13 -5.60 9.88
N THR A 91 -24.41 -4.41 9.39
CA THR A 91 -25.76 -3.95 9.11
C THR A 91 -26.40 -4.77 7.98
N PRO A 92 -27.73 -4.73 7.80
CA PRO A 92 -28.38 -5.35 6.64
C PRO A 92 -27.85 -4.83 5.29
N ALA A 93 -27.38 -3.57 5.24
CA ALA A 93 -26.74 -2.96 4.07
C ALA A 93 -25.28 -3.43 3.85
N GLY A 94 -24.75 -4.28 4.75
CA GLY A 94 -23.38 -4.80 4.64
C GLY A 94 -22.29 -3.92 5.25
N GLN A 95 -22.65 -2.82 5.90
CA GLN A 95 -21.71 -1.94 6.57
C GLN A 95 -21.27 -2.53 7.91
N LEU A 96 -20.05 -2.24 8.35
CA LEU A 96 -19.54 -2.65 9.64
C LEU A 96 -20.37 -2.03 10.77
N GLN A 97 -20.94 -2.86 11.61
CA GLN A 97 -21.78 -2.42 12.74
C GLN A 97 -21.04 -2.54 14.07
N ARG A 98 -20.32 -3.63 14.27
CA ARG A 98 -19.61 -3.90 15.53
C ARG A 98 -18.36 -4.70 15.29
N GLN A 99 -17.33 -4.37 16.04
CA GLN A 99 -16.16 -5.22 16.27
C GLN A 99 -16.05 -5.45 17.79
N HIS A 100 -16.11 -6.70 18.20
CA HIS A 100 -16.01 -7.11 19.59
C HIS A 100 -14.83 -8.03 19.79
N LEU A 101 -13.97 -7.66 20.71
CA LEU A 101 -12.85 -8.47 21.15
C LEU A 101 -13.20 -9.22 22.43
N ASN A 102 -12.62 -10.40 22.62
CA ASN A 102 -12.67 -11.11 23.89
C ASN A 102 -12.01 -10.31 25.04
N SER A 103 -11.35 -9.17 24.73
CA SER A 103 -10.99 -8.12 25.66
C SER A 103 -11.82 -6.88 25.36
N LEU A 104 -12.66 -6.44 26.27
CA LEU A 104 -13.60 -5.32 26.09
C LEU A 104 -12.91 -3.99 25.72
N GLN A 105 -11.62 -3.85 25.98
CA GLN A 105 -10.86 -2.61 25.81
C GLN A 105 -10.88 -2.04 24.38
N TYR A 106 -11.04 -2.90 23.39
CA TYR A 106 -10.98 -2.53 21.96
C TYR A 106 -12.31 -2.68 21.24
N ASP A 107 -13.40 -2.89 21.97
CA ASP A 107 -14.72 -2.98 21.36
C ASP A 107 -15.08 -1.68 20.65
N ARG A 108 -15.71 -1.80 19.48
CA ARG A 108 -16.14 -0.68 18.67
C ARG A 108 -17.51 -0.92 18.09
N ASP A 109 -18.40 0.04 18.27
CA ASP A 109 -19.69 0.13 17.58
C ASP A 109 -19.65 1.26 16.56
N TYR A 110 -20.13 0.99 15.36
CA TYR A 110 -20.15 1.89 14.21
C TYR A 110 -21.59 2.26 13.86
N THR A 111 -21.87 3.54 13.71
CA THR A 111 -23.18 4.06 13.32
C THR A 111 -23.05 4.79 11.99
N TRP A 112 -23.93 4.47 11.05
CA TRP A 112 -23.98 5.02 9.70
C TRP A 112 -25.27 5.81 9.51
N ASN A 113 -25.23 6.85 8.68
CA ASN A 113 -26.43 7.55 8.24
C ASN A 113 -27.02 6.92 6.96
N ASP A 114 -28.13 7.43 6.51
CA ASP A 114 -28.84 6.92 5.32
C ASP A 114 -28.04 7.16 4.02
N ASN A 115 -27.11 8.11 4.01
CA ASN A 115 -26.19 8.35 2.89
C ASN A 115 -24.99 7.39 2.86
N GLY A 116 -24.88 6.48 3.84
CA GLY A 116 -23.75 5.57 3.95
C GLY A 116 -22.48 6.19 4.56
N GLU A 117 -22.58 7.35 5.19
CA GLU A 117 -21.47 8.00 5.87
C GLU A 117 -21.37 7.50 7.32
N LEU A 118 -20.14 7.25 7.78
CA LEU A 118 -19.88 6.85 9.15
C LEU A 118 -20.01 8.06 10.09
N ILE A 119 -21.07 8.11 10.89
CA ILE A 119 -21.37 9.26 11.76
C ILE A 119 -20.90 9.09 13.20
N ARG A 120 -20.62 7.87 13.66
CA ARG A 120 -20.16 7.63 15.03
C ARG A 120 -19.37 6.34 15.16
N ILE A 121 -18.31 6.40 15.95
CA ILE A 121 -17.57 5.25 16.47
C ILE A 121 -17.59 5.35 17.99
N SER A 122 -18.20 4.37 18.66
CA SER A 122 -18.22 4.25 20.12
C SER A 122 -17.30 3.14 20.57
N SER A 123 -16.48 3.42 21.57
CA SER A 123 -15.62 2.45 22.24
C SER A 123 -15.70 2.65 23.76
N PRO A 124 -15.21 1.71 24.60
CA PRO A 124 -15.16 1.90 26.05
C PRO A 124 -14.33 3.09 26.51
N ARG A 125 -13.34 3.50 25.71
CA ARG A 125 -12.47 4.64 26.04
C ARG A 125 -13.06 5.98 25.65
N GLN A 126 -13.72 6.06 24.49
CA GLN A 126 -14.25 7.31 23.96
C GLN A 126 -15.30 7.06 22.85
N THR A 127 -16.10 8.07 22.62
CA THR A 127 -17.02 8.14 21.48
C THR A 127 -16.61 9.28 20.57
N ARG A 128 -16.50 9.02 19.27
CA ARG A 128 -16.26 10.02 18.23
C ARG A 128 -17.47 10.11 17.32
N SER A 129 -18.00 11.32 17.17
CA SER A 129 -19.10 11.63 16.24
C SER A 129 -18.59 12.54 15.13
N TYR A 130 -18.98 12.24 13.90
CA TYR A 130 -18.51 12.90 12.69
C TYR A 130 -19.64 13.68 12.05
N SER A 131 -19.33 14.87 11.57
CA SER A 131 -20.24 15.73 10.82
C SER A 131 -19.74 15.91 9.40
N TYR A 132 -20.67 15.94 8.45
CA TYR A 132 -20.33 16.05 7.02
C TYR A 132 -21.08 17.20 6.37
N SER A 133 -20.50 17.75 5.31
CA SER A 133 -21.18 18.66 4.40
C SER A 133 -22.16 17.89 3.50
N THR A 134 -23.01 18.61 2.79
CA THR A 134 -23.91 18.02 1.77
C THR A 134 -23.18 17.30 0.63
N THR A 135 -21.88 17.54 0.48
CA THR A 135 -21.01 16.88 -0.53
C THR A 135 -20.16 15.76 0.06
N GLY A 136 -20.43 15.32 1.32
CA GLY A 136 -19.73 14.23 1.96
C GLY A 136 -18.33 14.58 2.49
N ARG A 137 -17.98 15.87 2.60
CA ARG A 137 -16.71 16.30 3.21
C ARG A 137 -16.84 16.28 4.72
N LEU A 138 -15.81 15.82 5.43
CA LEU A 138 -15.76 15.91 6.89
C LEU A 138 -15.71 17.38 7.33
N THR A 139 -16.68 17.80 8.15
CA THR A 139 -16.79 19.19 8.66
C THR A 139 -16.51 19.31 10.13
N GLY A 140 -16.46 18.22 10.88
CA GLY A 140 -16.14 18.28 12.29
C GLY A 140 -16.12 16.92 12.95
N VAL A 141 -15.44 16.86 14.07
CA VAL A 141 -15.35 15.70 14.95
C VAL A 141 -15.65 16.13 16.38
N HIS A 142 -16.54 15.42 17.04
CA HIS A 142 -16.86 15.58 18.44
C HIS A 142 -16.41 14.33 19.19
N THR A 143 -15.41 14.47 20.05
CA THR A 143 -14.87 13.40 20.88
C THR A 143 -15.31 13.57 22.32
N THR A 144 -15.95 12.56 22.88
CA THR A 144 -16.39 12.51 24.27
C THR A 144 -15.79 11.31 24.99
N ALA A 145 -15.27 11.52 26.20
CA ALA A 145 -14.79 10.50 27.14
C ALA A 145 -15.11 10.93 28.55
N ALA A 146 -14.75 10.12 29.57
CA ALA A 146 -15.12 10.39 30.97
C ALA A 146 -14.81 11.81 31.47
N ASN A 147 -13.69 12.41 31.02
CA ASN A 147 -13.28 13.76 31.38
C ASN A 147 -12.88 14.60 30.17
N LEU A 148 -13.42 14.27 29.00
CA LEU A 148 -13.05 14.90 27.75
C LEU A 148 -14.31 15.20 26.93
N ASP A 149 -14.47 16.45 26.52
CA ASP A 149 -15.47 16.87 25.55
C ASP A 149 -14.79 17.88 24.60
N ILE A 150 -14.37 17.40 23.45
CA ILE A 150 -13.63 18.20 22.47
C ILE A 150 -14.37 18.18 21.15
N ARG A 151 -14.58 19.37 20.59
CA ARG A 151 -15.12 19.58 19.25
C ARG A 151 -14.06 20.21 18.39
N ILE A 152 -13.74 19.56 17.28
CA ILE A 152 -12.76 20.04 16.29
C ILE A 152 -13.51 20.30 15.00
N PRO A 153 -13.69 21.57 14.60
CA PRO A 153 -14.25 21.88 13.30
C PRO A 153 -13.21 21.69 12.19
N TYR A 154 -13.66 21.17 11.05
CA TYR A 154 -12.84 21.02 9.85
C TYR A 154 -13.46 21.83 8.71
N ALA A 155 -13.15 23.10 8.65
CA ALA A 155 -13.53 23.94 7.51
C ALA A 155 -12.59 23.67 6.33
N THR A 156 -13.15 23.62 5.12
CA THR A 156 -12.41 23.52 3.88
C THR A 156 -12.88 24.59 2.91
N ASP A 157 -11.97 25.10 2.08
CA ASP A 157 -12.33 25.94 0.96
C ASP A 157 -13.01 25.12 -0.17
N PRO A 158 -13.54 25.76 -1.21
CA PRO A 158 -14.16 25.04 -2.32
C PRO A 158 -13.23 24.05 -3.02
N ALA A 159 -11.93 24.29 -3.02
CA ALA A 159 -10.91 23.40 -3.59
C ALA A 159 -10.52 22.24 -2.67
N GLY A 160 -11.08 22.19 -1.44
CA GLY A 160 -10.83 21.13 -0.47
C GLY A 160 -9.59 21.36 0.41
N ASN A 161 -9.03 22.54 0.43
CA ASN A 161 -7.93 22.87 1.35
C ASN A 161 -8.46 23.11 2.75
N ARG A 162 -7.82 22.52 3.77
CA ARG A 162 -8.18 22.71 5.17
C ARG A 162 -7.85 24.14 5.58
N LEU A 163 -8.85 24.82 6.14
CA LEU A 163 -8.71 26.16 6.72
C LEU A 163 -8.26 26.02 8.18
N PRO A 164 -7.51 27.00 8.71
CA PRO A 164 -7.20 27.09 10.14
C PRO A 164 -8.49 27.14 10.96
N ASP A 165 -8.47 26.53 12.15
CA ASP A 165 -9.57 26.67 13.11
C ASP A 165 -9.65 28.13 13.60
N PRO A 166 -10.74 28.85 13.35
CA PRO A 166 -10.87 30.25 13.75
C PRO A 166 -10.94 30.45 15.26
N GLU A 167 -11.33 29.42 16.04
CA GLU A 167 -11.35 29.49 17.51
C GLU A 167 -9.94 29.38 18.10
N LEU A 168 -9.12 28.49 17.53
CA LEU A 168 -7.74 28.28 17.99
C LEU A 168 -6.76 29.30 17.39
N HIS A 169 -7.07 29.78 16.21
CA HIS A 169 -6.19 30.67 15.44
C HIS A 169 -6.97 31.83 14.82
N PRO A 170 -7.57 32.74 15.64
CA PRO A 170 -8.47 33.78 15.15
C PRO A 170 -7.81 34.76 14.19
N ASP A 171 -6.51 34.97 14.31
CA ASP A 171 -5.73 35.88 13.47
C ASP A 171 -5.01 35.18 12.30
N SER A 172 -5.20 33.87 12.16
CA SER A 172 -4.53 33.11 11.13
C SER A 172 -5.38 32.99 9.88
N THR A 173 -4.90 33.52 8.80
CA THR A 173 -5.45 33.31 7.46
C THR A 173 -4.60 32.31 6.69
N LEU A 174 -5.25 31.32 6.07
CA LEU A 174 -4.59 30.44 5.13
C LEU A 174 -4.27 31.25 3.86
N SER A 175 -2.98 31.52 3.61
CA SER A 175 -2.53 32.16 2.39
C SER A 175 -2.20 31.10 1.35
N MET A 176 -2.87 31.18 0.18
CA MET A 176 -2.75 30.17 -0.87
C MET A 176 -2.47 30.81 -2.22
N TRP A 177 -1.72 30.07 -3.04
CA TRP A 177 -1.58 30.35 -4.45
C TRP A 177 -2.81 29.81 -5.22
N PRO A 178 -3.14 30.37 -6.39
CA PRO A 178 -4.29 29.91 -7.19
C PRO A 178 -4.29 28.43 -7.55
N ASP A 179 -3.11 27.80 -7.55
CA ASP A 179 -2.90 26.37 -7.85
C ASP A 179 -2.92 25.48 -6.61
N ASN A 180 -3.51 25.95 -5.51
CA ASN A 180 -3.64 25.23 -4.23
C ASN A 180 -2.31 24.99 -3.48
N ARG A 181 -1.22 25.66 -3.82
CA ARG A 181 -0.03 25.70 -2.98
C ARG A 181 -0.27 26.58 -1.77
N ILE A 182 0.02 26.05 -0.57
CA ILE A 182 -0.05 26.85 0.65
C ILE A 182 1.19 27.77 0.71
N ALA A 183 0.99 29.09 0.79
CA ALA A 183 2.09 30.03 0.99
C ALA A 183 2.40 30.22 2.48
N ARG A 184 1.36 30.29 3.31
CA ARG A 184 1.46 30.47 4.77
C ARG A 184 0.22 29.91 5.46
N ASP A 185 0.42 29.32 6.62
CA ASP A 185 -0.65 28.95 7.55
C ASP A 185 -0.34 29.46 8.98
N ALA A 186 -1.06 28.93 9.99
CA ALA A 186 -0.87 29.35 11.38
C ALA A 186 0.53 29.06 11.95
N HIS A 187 1.25 28.09 11.39
CA HIS A 187 2.48 27.56 11.96
C HIS A 187 3.70 27.67 11.08
N TYR A 188 3.51 27.78 9.76
CA TYR A 188 4.61 27.70 8.79
C TYR A 188 4.48 28.65 7.62
N LEU A 189 5.64 29.04 7.09
CA LEU A 189 5.83 29.66 5.78
C LEU A 189 6.36 28.60 4.82
N TYR A 190 5.80 28.53 3.60
CA TYR A 190 6.10 27.50 2.61
C TYR A 190 6.68 28.10 1.34
N ARG A 191 7.64 27.40 0.74
CA ARG A 191 8.20 27.72 -0.59
C ARG A 191 8.18 26.49 -1.47
N TYR A 192 7.93 26.72 -2.75
CA TYR A 192 7.82 25.68 -3.77
C TYR A 192 8.74 25.99 -4.94
N ASP A 193 9.16 24.95 -5.64
CA ASP A 193 9.86 25.13 -6.92
C ASP A 193 8.87 25.31 -8.09
N ARG A 194 9.44 25.46 -9.29
CA ARG A 194 8.66 25.63 -10.52
C ARG A 194 7.77 24.45 -10.89
N HIS A 195 7.99 23.28 -10.28
CA HIS A 195 7.20 22.07 -10.48
C HIS A 195 6.14 21.87 -9.38
N GLY A 196 5.91 22.87 -8.54
CA GLY A 196 4.95 22.81 -7.46
C GLY A 196 5.34 21.87 -6.31
N ARG A 197 6.63 21.48 -6.19
CA ARG A 197 7.13 20.66 -5.09
C ARG A 197 7.55 21.54 -3.94
N LEU A 198 7.18 21.15 -2.71
CA LEU A 198 7.59 21.84 -1.50
C LEU A 198 9.11 21.76 -1.34
N THR A 199 9.80 22.90 -1.35
CA THR A 199 11.26 22.96 -1.19
C THR A 199 11.70 23.46 0.17
N GLU A 200 10.88 24.28 0.83
CA GLU A 200 11.21 24.83 2.14
C GLU A 200 9.94 25.04 2.97
N LYS A 201 10.04 24.75 4.25
CA LYS A 201 9.03 25.02 5.27
C LYS A 201 9.74 25.63 6.48
N THR A 202 9.33 26.81 6.92
CA THR A 202 9.94 27.52 8.04
C THR A 202 8.91 27.74 9.14
N ASP A 203 9.26 27.42 10.40
CA ASP A 203 8.41 27.65 11.55
C ASP A 203 8.10 29.15 11.71
N LEU A 204 6.85 29.49 11.94
CA LEU A 204 6.43 30.83 12.33
C LEU A 204 6.39 30.93 13.86
N ILE A 205 6.99 32.00 14.38
CA ILE A 205 6.98 32.28 15.81
C ILE A 205 5.92 33.35 16.06
N PRO A 206 4.93 33.11 16.96
CA PRO A 206 3.91 34.08 17.27
C PRO A 206 4.53 35.39 17.81
N GLU A 207 3.93 36.53 17.48
CA GLU A 207 4.33 37.82 18.02
C GLU A 207 4.18 37.84 19.54
N GLY A 208 5.18 38.38 20.25
CA GLY A 208 5.18 38.46 21.72
C GLY A 208 5.81 37.27 22.45
N VAL A 209 6.21 36.23 21.75
CA VAL A 209 7.01 35.15 22.34
C VAL A 209 8.47 35.56 22.37
N ILE A 210 9.08 35.60 23.57
CA ILE A 210 10.53 35.83 23.68
C ILE A 210 11.22 34.64 23.04
N ARG A 211 11.89 34.88 21.93
CA ARG A 211 12.62 33.85 21.18
C ARG A 211 13.83 33.40 21.98
N THR A 212 13.81 32.18 22.40
CA THR A 212 14.99 31.40 22.61
C THR A 212 15.00 30.34 21.52
N ASP A 213 15.56 30.61 20.36
CA ASP A 213 16.16 29.57 19.53
C ASP A 213 15.27 28.74 18.59
N ASP A 214 14.02 29.12 18.25
CA ASP A 214 13.07 28.10 17.78
C ASP A 214 12.68 28.11 16.31
N GLU A 215 13.18 29.07 15.52
CA GLU A 215 12.89 29.04 14.08
C GLU A 215 13.63 27.88 13.41
N ARG A 216 12.90 26.85 13.04
CA ARG A 216 13.44 25.70 12.29
C ARG A 216 13.07 25.83 10.82
N THR A 217 14.04 25.49 9.99
CA THR A 217 13.85 25.45 8.54
C THR A 217 13.99 24.03 8.05
N HIS A 218 12.97 23.55 7.36
CA HIS A 218 12.92 22.25 6.72
C HIS A 218 13.18 22.44 5.22
N ARG A 219 14.12 21.70 4.65
CA ARG A 219 14.43 21.74 3.21
C ARG A 219 14.28 20.40 2.58
N TYR A 220 13.70 20.39 1.38
CA TYR A 220 13.34 19.21 0.61
C TYR A 220 13.97 19.29 -0.78
N HIS A 221 14.70 18.25 -1.18
CA HIS A 221 15.32 18.17 -2.48
C HIS A 221 14.83 16.93 -3.22
N TYR A 222 14.59 17.08 -4.50
CA TYR A 222 13.96 16.08 -5.34
C TYR A 222 14.87 15.71 -6.51
N ASP A 223 14.74 14.47 -6.98
CA ASP A 223 15.35 14.02 -8.23
C ASP A 223 14.52 14.48 -9.46
N SER A 224 15.01 14.11 -10.65
CA SER A 224 14.34 14.40 -11.92
C SER A 224 12.98 13.71 -12.09
N GLN A 225 12.69 12.69 -11.27
CA GLN A 225 11.41 11.97 -11.26
C GLN A 225 10.48 12.45 -10.14
N HIS A 226 10.76 13.63 -9.57
CA HIS A 226 9.98 14.28 -8.50
C HIS A 226 9.92 13.50 -7.18
N ARG A 227 10.87 12.57 -6.94
CA ARG A 227 10.97 11.82 -5.68
C ARG A 227 11.85 12.57 -4.69
N LEU A 228 11.45 12.61 -3.43
CA LEU A 228 12.24 13.21 -2.35
C LEU A 228 13.52 12.38 -2.13
N VAL A 229 14.69 12.97 -2.36
CA VAL A 229 15.97 12.28 -2.21
C VAL A 229 16.80 12.78 -1.03
N HIS A 230 16.54 14.01 -0.57
CA HIS A 230 17.28 14.61 0.53
C HIS A 230 16.39 15.55 1.33
N TYR A 231 16.48 15.45 2.65
CA TYR A 231 15.78 16.29 3.61
C TYR A 231 16.75 16.79 4.67
N THR A 232 16.64 18.05 5.04
CA THR A 232 17.38 18.66 6.15
C THR A 232 16.45 19.48 7.03
N ARG A 233 16.70 19.44 8.33
CA ARG A 233 16.12 20.39 9.29
C ARG A 233 17.25 21.13 9.99
N THR A 234 17.21 22.44 9.91
CA THR A 234 18.24 23.33 10.47
C THR A 234 17.61 24.27 11.49
N GLN A 235 18.43 24.69 12.44
CA GLN A 235 18.12 25.76 13.39
C GLN A 235 19.35 26.66 13.45
N TYR A 236 19.20 27.98 13.29
CA TYR A 236 20.35 28.93 13.14
C TYR A 236 21.37 28.52 12.07
N ALA A 237 20.91 28.03 10.94
CA ALA A 237 21.74 27.44 9.89
C ALA A 237 22.54 26.19 10.32
N GLU A 238 22.41 25.73 11.55
CA GLU A 238 23.03 24.50 12.08
C GLU A 238 22.13 23.30 11.79
N PRO A 239 22.64 22.20 11.23
CA PRO A 239 21.84 21.03 10.95
C PRO A 239 21.44 20.30 12.24
N LEU A 240 20.16 20.04 12.41
CA LEU A 240 19.59 19.19 13.46
C LEU A 240 19.47 17.74 13.01
N VAL A 241 19.08 17.55 11.75
CA VAL A 241 18.90 16.25 11.11
C VAL A 241 19.13 16.39 9.62
N GLU A 242 19.73 15.36 9.04
CA GLU A 242 19.86 15.18 7.60
C GLU A 242 19.40 13.78 7.26
N SER A 243 18.66 13.61 6.18
CA SER A 243 18.30 12.29 5.67
C SER A 243 18.41 12.21 4.16
N ARG A 244 18.77 11.03 3.69
CA ARG A 244 18.87 10.71 2.26
C ARG A 244 18.10 9.44 1.97
N TYR A 245 17.42 9.43 0.83
CA TYR A 245 16.54 8.36 0.40
C TYR A 245 17.03 7.77 -0.91
N LEU A 246 17.01 6.45 -1.02
CA LEU A 246 17.38 5.71 -2.21
C LEU A 246 16.16 4.97 -2.75
N TYR A 247 15.99 4.98 -4.08
CA TYR A 247 14.86 4.37 -4.77
C TYR A 247 15.33 3.33 -5.77
N ASP A 248 14.53 2.28 -5.97
CA ASP A 248 14.72 1.30 -7.02
C ASP A 248 14.23 1.82 -8.40
N PRO A 249 14.47 1.07 -9.48
CA PRO A 249 13.99 1.45 -10.81
C PRO A 249 12.47 1.59 -10.93
N LEU A 250 11.70 0.93 -10.04
CA LEU A 250 10.23 1.05 -9.99
C LEU A 250 9.76 2.25 -9.13
N GLY A 251 10.71 3.06 -8.62
CA GLY A 251 10.42 4.22 -7.80
C GLY A 251 10.01 3.91 -6.37
N ARG A 252 10.26 2.70 -5.88
CA ARG A 252 10.02 2.32 -4.48
C ARG A 252 11.24 2.68 -3.64
N ARG A 253 11.02 3.21 -2.45
CA ARG A 253 12.11 3.55 -1.54
C ARG A 253 12.74 2.29 -0.96
N VAL A 254 14.03 2.07 -1.21
CA VAL A 254 14.77 0.87 -0.78
C VAL A 254 15.71 1.12 0.38
N ALA A 255 16.08 2.38 0.63
CA ALA A 255 16.93 2.73 1.76
C ALA A 255 16.67 4.15 2.25
N LYS A 256 16.95 4.35 3.53
CA LYS A 256 16.98 5.62 4.21
C LYS A 256 18.25 5.70 5.06
N ARG A 257 18.96 6.82 4.99
CA ARG A 257 20.10 7.15 5.84
C ARG A 257 19.79 8.42 6.61
N VAL A 258 19.90 8.39 7.93
CA VAL A 258 19.56 9.54 8.79
C VAL A 258 20.72 9.85 9.69
N TRP A 259 21.21 11.09 9.61
CA TRP A 259 22.17 11.68 10.52
C TRP A 259 21.44 12.59 11.49
N ARG A 260 21.68 12.40 12.79
CA ARG A 260 21.07 13.21 13.85
C ARG A 260 22.15 13.96 14.60
N ARG A 261 21.80 15.12 15.16
CA ARG A 261 22.70 15.90 16.00
C ARG A 261 22.95 15.16 17.30
N GLU A 262 24.21 14.96 17.62
CA GLU A 262 24.66 14.30 18.83
C GLU A 262 25.89 15.02 19.40
N ARG A 263 26.17 14.83 20.70
CA ARG A 263 27.40 15.28 21.32
C ARG A 263 28.55 14.34 20.94
N ASP A 264 29.62 14.90 20.42
CA ASP A 264 30.84 14.16 20.19
C ASP A 264 31.64 13.98 21.51
N LEU A 265 32.78 13.28 21.43
CA LEU A 265 33.65 13.02 22.58
C LEU A 265 34.24 14.31 23.20
N THR A 266 34.23 15.43 22.50
CA THR A 266 34.71 16.74 22.95
C THR A 266 33.60 17.59 23.55
N GLY A 267 32.36 17.10 23.54
CA GLY A 267 31.17 17.79 24.03
C GLY A 267 30.51 18.73 23.03
N TRP A 268 31.05 18.84 21.81
CA TRP A 268 30.44 19.64 20.72
C TRP A 268 29.24 18.92 20.10
N MET A 269 28.24 19.69 19.76
CA MET A 269 27.06 19.19 19.05
C MET A 269 27.28 19.23 17.54
N SER A 270 27.27 18.08 16.90
CA SER A 270 27.39 17.92 15.45
C SER A 270 26.51 16.80 14.93
N LEU A 271 26.33 16.70 13.61
CA LEU A 271 25.69 15.52 13.03
C LEU A 271 26.54 14.28 13.28
N SER A 272 25.90 13.16 13.56
CA SER A 272 26.54 11.86 13.76
C SER A 272 27.47 11.52 12.58
N ARG A 273 28.63 10.92 12.86
CA ARG A 273 29.58 10.53 11.81
C ARG A 273 29.04 9.44 10.90
N LYS A 274 28.28 8.51 11.49
CA LYS A 274 27.66 7.41 10.76
C LYS A 274 26.14 7.60 10.74
N PRO A 275 25.47 7.39 9.58
CA PRO A 275 24.03 7.44 9.54
C PRO A 275 23.42 6.19 10.17
N GLN A 276 22.20 6.34 10.67
CA GLN A 276 21.31 5.23 10.90
C GLN A 276 20.75 4.80 9.55
N VAL A 277 21.00 3.57 9.14
CA VAL A 277 20.56 3.03 7.85
C VAL A 277 19.33 2.15 8.08
N THR A 278 18.29 2.38 7.29
CA THR A 278 17.12 1.52 7.24
C THR A 278 16.93 1.03 5.81
N TRP A 279 16.78 -0.28 5.65
CA TRP A 279 16.51 -0.93 4.39
C TRP A 279 15.04 -1.32 4.28
N TYR A 280 14.49 -1.25 3.07
CA TYR A 280 13.09 -1.50 2.78
C TYR A 280 12.93 -2.56 1.69
N GLY A 281 12.23 -3.63 2.00
CA GLY A 281 11.87 -4.70 1.07
C GLY A 281 10.40 -4.63 0.68
N TRP A 282 10.10 -5.02 -0.54
CA TRP A 282 8.80 -4.86 -1.17
C TRP A 282 8.25 -6.16 -1.74
N ASP A 283 6.94 -6.25 -1.80
CA ASP A 283 6.18 -7.21 -2.58
C ASP A 283 5.16 -6.41 -3.42
N GLY A 284 5.46 -6.20 -4.70
CA GLY A 284 4.76 -5.23 -5.52
C GLY A 284 4.84 -3.81 -4.92
N ASP A 285 3.69 -3.19 -4.66
CA ASP A 285 3.61 -1.87 -4.05
C ASP A 285 3.42 -1.90 -2.52
N ARG A 286 3.55 -3.06 -1.88
CA ARG A 286 3.44 -3.22 -0.42
C ARG A 286 4.83 -3.30 0.20
N LEU A 287 5.06 -2.46 1.20
CA LEU A 287 6.28 -2.47 2.01
C LEU A 287 6.22 -3.63 3.01
N THR A 288 6.96 -4.70 2.75
CA THR A 288 6.89 -5.93 3.56
C THR A 288 8.02 -6.08 4.55
N THR A 289 9.15 -5.43 4.33
CA THR A 289 10.35 -5.60 5.16
C THR A 289 10.97 -4.26 5.50
N ILE A 290 11.26 -4.06 6.78
CA ILE A 290 12.03 -2.93 7.30
C ILE A 290 13.18 -3.51 8.12
N GLN A 291 14.39 -3.17 7.76
CA GLN A 291 15.58 -3.67 8.44
C GLN A 291 16.55 -2.55 8.81
N ASN A 292 16.98 -2.55 10.05
CA ASN A 292 18.08 -1.73 10.54
C ASN A 292 19.20 -2.61 11.11
N ASP A 293 20.17 -2.00 11.81
CA ASP A 293 21.31 -2.70 12.43
C ASP A 293 20.90 -3.63 13.58
N ARG A 294 19.70 -3.48 14.14
CA ARG A 294 19.23 -4.23 15.32
C ARG A 294 18.20 -5.28 15.00
N THR A 295 17.24 -4.94 14.14
CA THR A 295 16.06 -5.76 13.89
C THR A 295 15.66 -5.77 12.43
N ARG A 296 15.05 -6.88 12.02
CA ARG A 296 14.26 -7.00 10.79
C ARG A 296 12.80 -7.17 11.17
N ILE A 297 11.97 -6.27 10.70
CA ILE A 297 10.52 -6.30 10.90
C ILE A 297 9.88 -6.65 9.55
N GLN A 298 9.11 -7.72 9.53
CA GLN A 298 8.40 -8.17 8.34
C GLN A 298 6.90 -8.12 8.59
N THR A 299 6.17 -7.56 7.64
CA THR A 299 4.73 -7.38 7.69
C THR A 299 4.07 -8.26 6.64
N ILE A 300 3.16 -9.11 7.09
CA ILE A 300 2.29 -9.91 6.23
C ILE A 300 0.97 -9.17 6.14
N TYR A 301 0.57 -8.80 4.93
CA TYR A 301 -0.68 -8.08 4.67
C TYR A 301 -1.81 -9.03 4.37
N GLN A 302 -3.04 -8.60 4.64
CA GLN A 302 -4.21 -9.31 4.13
C GLN A 302 -4.13 -9.39 2.60
N PRO A 303 -4.45 -10.53 1.98
CA PRO A 303 -4.37 -10.70 0.54
C PRO A 303 -5.06 -9.58 -0.21
N GLY A 304 -4.33 -9.01 -1.18
CA GLY A 304 -4.80 -7.94 -2.02
C GLY A 304 -5.20 -6.65 -1.32
N SER A 305 -4.72 -6.42 -0.10
CA SER A 305 -5.00 -5.24 0.72
C SER A 305 -3.71 -4.60 1.20
N PHE A 306 -3.78 -3.33 1.58
CA PHE A 306 -2.73 -2.63 2.31
C PHE A 306 -2.95 -2.68 3.84
N THR A 307 -3.90 -3.48 4.31
CA THR A 307 -4.13 -3.68 5.75
C THR A 307 -3.14 -4.70 6.27
N PRO A 308 -2.26 -4.33 7.22
CA PRO A 308 -1.33 -5.27 7.82
C PRO A 308 -2.07 -6.27 8.71
N LEU A 309 -1.58 -7.52 8.72
CA LEU A 309 -2.17 -8.61 9.49
C LEU A 309 -1.21 -9.13 10.56
N ILE A 310 -0.02 -9.55 10.16
CA ILE A 310 0.98 -10.13 11.06
C ILE A 310 2.29 -9.35 10.97
N ARG A 311 2.87 -9.09 12.14
CA ARG A 311 4.21 -8.52 12.31
C ARG A 311 5.14 -9.59 12.84
N VAL A 312 6.22 -9.82 12.12
CA VAL A 312 7.29 -10.73 12.55
C VAL A 312 8.55 -9.90 12.76
N GLU A 313 9.09 -9.90 13.97
CA GLU A 313 10.34 -9.23 14.30
C GLU A 313 11.42 -10.25 14.62
N THR A 314 12.57 -10.10 13.98
CA THR A 314 13.76 -10.94 14.21
C THR A 314 14.95 -10.03 14.51
N ALA A 315 15.70 -10.31 15.57
CA ALA A 315 16.93 -9.59 15.86
C ALA A 315 17.97 -9.86 14.77
N THR A 316 18.71 -8.83 14.36
CA THR A 316 19.73 -8.96 13.32
C THR A 316 20.83 -9.96 13.71
N GLY A 317 21.18 -10.02 15.00
CA GLY A 317 22.10 -11.04 15.52
C GLY A 317 21.60 -12.48 15.38
N GLU A 318 20.29 -12.70 15.46
CA GLU A 318 19.67 -14.01 15.22
C GLU A 318 19.68 -14.36 13.72
N LEU A 319 19.48 -13.37 12.84
CA LEU A 319 19.59 -13.56 11.39
C LEU A 319 21.03 -13.90 10.98
N ALA A 320 22.04 -13.28 11.61
CA ALA A 320 23.43 -13.61 11.34
C ALA A 320 23.77 -15.07 11.65
N LYS A 321 23.13 -15.67 12.67
CA LYS A 321 23.29 -17.09 13.01
C LYS A 321 22.68 -18.04 11.97
N THR A 322 21.76 -17.55 11.12
CA THR A 322 21.17 -18.36 10.03
C THR A 322 22.09 -18.44 8.81
N GLN A 323 23.08 -17.57 8.72
CA GLN A 323 24.09 -17.59 7.66
C GLN A 323 25.02 -18.78 7.92
N ARG A 324 24.82 -19.82 7.16
CA ARG A 324 25.65 -21.01 7.19
C ARG A 324 26.42 -21.13 5.89
N ARG A 325 27.56 -21.80 5.96
CA ARG A 325 28.31 -22.14 4.75
C ARG A 325 27.56 -23.21 3.98
N SER A 326 27.62 -23.16 2.65
CA SER A 326 27.15 -24.27 1.83
C SER A 326 27.96 -25.53 2.10
N LEU A 327 27.40 -26.70 1.79
CA LEU A 327 28.16 -27.95 1.86
C LEU A 327 29.42 -27.90 0.99
N ALA A 328 29.32 -27.28 -0.17
CA ALA A 328 30.48 -27.07 -1.06
C ALA A 328 31.56 -26.21 -0.38
N ASP A 329 31.17 -25.07 0.24
CA ASP A 329 32.12 -24.20 0.94
C ASP A 329 32.77 -24.88 2.14
N THR A 330 32.00 -25.63 2.90
CA THR A 330 32.48 -26.38 4.06
C THR A 330 33.56 -27.40 3.65
N LEU A 331 33.30 -28.15 2.60
CA LEU A 331 34.23 -29.14 2.07
C LEU A 331 35.45 -28.50 1.41
N GLN A 332 35.32 -27.37 0.73
CA GLN A 332 36.43 -26.61 0.16
C GLN A 332 37.37 -26.09 1.25
N GLN A 333 36.85 -25.67 2.39
CA GLN A 333 37.64 -25.18 3.52
C GLN A 333 38.30 -26.31 4.31
N SER A 334 37.74 -27.50 4.35
CA SER A 334 38.25 -28.65 5.09
C SER A 334 39.18 -29.57 4.27
N GLY A 335 39.27 -29.38 2.95
CA GLY A 335 39.89 -30.32 2.02
C GLY A 335 41.38 -30.15 1.77
N GLY A 336 42.07 -29.20 2.42
CA GLY A 336 43.53 -29.00 2.26
C GLY A 336 44.35 -29.73 3.31
N GLU A 337 45.27 -30.59 2.91
CA GLU A 337 46.20 -31.31 3.82
C GLU A 337 47.07 -30.36 4.66
N ASP A 338 47.28 -29.10 4.19
CA ASP A 338 48.07 -28.05 4.88
C ASP A 338 47.21 -26.90 5.43
N GLY A 339 45.90 -27.10 5.62
CA GLY A 339 44.99 -26.04 6.09
C GLY A 339 44.65 -24.98 5.04
N GLY A 340 44.91 -25.25 3.76
CA GLY A 340 44.55 -24.40 2.62
C GLY A 340 43.19 -24.74 2.07
N SER A 341 42.51 -23.74 1.51
CA SER A 341 41.23 -23.92 0.81
C SER A 341 41.44 -24.56 -0.57
N VAL A 342 40.65 -25.59 -0.89
CA VAL A 342 40.64 -26.25 -2.21
C VAL A 342 39.52 -25.65 -3.03
N VAL A 343 39.78 -25.25 -4.27
CA VAL A 343 38.74 -24.71 -5.19
C VAL A 343 38.13 -25.87 -5.97
N PHE A 344 36.82 -26.07 -5.84
CA PHE A 344 36.09 -27.09 -6.60
C PHE A 344 35.70 -26.59 -7.99
N PRO A 345 35.67 -27.49 -8.99
CA PRO A 345 35.08 -27.15 -10.27
C PRO A 345 33.61 -26.77 -10.15
N PRO A 346 33.09 -25.81 -10.97
CA PRO A 346 31.70 -25.35 -10.88
C PRO A 346 30.66 -26.46 -10.95
N VAL A 347 30.89 -27.52 -11.74
CA VAL A 347 29.99 -28.67 -11.83
C VAL A 347 29.88 -29.41 -10.49
N LEU A 348 30.97 -29.59 -9.78
CA LEU A 348 30.98 -30.24 -8.48
C LEU A 348 30.26 -29.39 -7.44
N VAL A 349 30.45 -28.06 -7.46
CA VAL A 349 29.69 -27.13 -6.59
C VAL A 349 28.19 -27.28 -6.83
N GLN A 350 27.73 -27.26 -8.08
CA GLN A 350 26.31 -27.44 -8.41
C GLN A 350 25.75 -28.79 -7.95
N MET A 351 26.54 -29.87 -8.05
CA MET A 351 26.12 -31.20 -7.56
C MET A 351 26.01 -31.22 -6.03
N LEU A 352 26.94 -30.58 -5.32
CA LEU A 352 26.90 -30.46 -3.85
C LEU A 352 25.75 -29.58 -3.38
N ASP A 353 25.49 -28.45 -4.05
CA ASP A 353 24.36 -27.56 -3.73
C ASP A 353 23.01 -28.26 -3.95
N ARG A 354 22.90 -29.05 -5.02
CA ARG A 354 21.72 -29.90 -5.26
C ARG A 354 21.57 -30.94 -4.15
N LEU A 355 22.63 -31.65 -3.81
CA LEU A 355 22.61 -32.67 -2.75
C LEU A 355 22.23 -32.06 -1.41
N GLU A 356 22.79 -30.92 -1.06
CA GLU A 356 22.44 -30.16 0.14
C GLU A 356 20.96 -29.84 0.19
N SER A 357 20.41 -29.32 -0.90
CA SER A 357 18.99 -29.01 -1.01
C SER A 357 18.11 -30.25 -0.86
N GLU A 358 18.51 -31.39 -1.42
CA GLU A 358 17.82 -32.65 -1.31
C GLU A 358 17.86 -33.22 0.13
N ILE A 359 19.00 -33.11 0.80
CA ILE A 359 19.15 -33.51 2.22
C ILE A 359 18.26 -32.65 3.12
N LEU A 360 18.26 -31.33 2.93
CA LEU A 360 17.43 -30.41 3.69
C LEU A 360 15.94 -30.64 3.49
N ALA A 361 15.54 -31.09 2.31
CA ALA A 361 14.16 -31.45 1.98
C ALA A 361 13.76 -32.87 2.44
N ASP A 362 14.69 -33.62 3.04
CA ASP A 362 14.54 -35.07 3.36
C ASP A 362 14.09 -35.90 2.16
N ARG A 363 14.59 -35.55 0.97
CA ARG A 363 14.23 -36.17 -0.33
C ARG A 363 15.44 -36.34 -1.23
N VAL A 364 16.39 -37.15 -0.78
CA VAL A 364 17.60 -37.42 -1.58
C VAL A 364 17.26 -38.31 -2.77
N SER A 365 17.52 -37.81 -3.98
CA SER A 365 17.27 -38.54 -5.23
C SER A 365 18.16 -39.75 -5.38
N GLU A 366 17.69 -40.77 -6.14
CA GLU A 366 18.48 -41.94 -6.50
C GLU A 366 19.74 -41.58 -7.30
N GLU A 367 19.69 -40.52 -8.07
CA GLU A 367 20.83 -40.00 -8.83
C GLU A 367 21.92 -39.50 -7.87
N SER A 368 21.57 -38.68 -6.87
CA SER A 368 22.49 -38.18 -5.86
C SER A 368 23.06 -39.30 -5.00
N ARG A 369 22.25 -40.32 -4.65
CA ARG A 369 22.71 -41.52 -3.91
C ARG A 369 23.73 -42.31 -4.71
N ARG A 370 23.49 -42.58 -6.01
CA ARG A 370 24.40 -43.30 -6.88
C ARG A 370 25.71 -42.53 -7.10
N TRP A 371 25.60 -41.23 -7.27
CA TRP A 371 26.78 -40.37 -7.38
C TRP A 371 27.65 -40.43 -6.11
N LEU A 372 27.08 -40.29 -4.92
CA LEU A 372 27.79 -40.45 -3.66
C LEU A 372 28.43 -41.83 -3.51
N ALA A 373 27.69 -42.87 -3.83
CA ALA A 373 28.22 -44.24 -3.78
C ALA A 373 29.40 -44.44 -4.71
N SER A 374 29.39 -43.84 -5.90
CA SER A 374 30.53 -43.87 -6.83
C SER A 374 31.79 -43.18 -6.29
N CYS A 375 31.59 -42.21 -5.36
CA CYS A 375 32.68 -41.54 -4.65
C CYS A 375 33.07 -42.23 -3.34
N GLY A 376 32.44 -43.37 -3.00
CA GLY A 376 32.67 -44.07 -1.71
C GLY A 376 32.09 -43.34 -0.50
N LEU A 377 31.11 -42.45 -0.72
CA LEU A 377 30.50 -41.61 0.30
C LEU A 377 29.03 -41.97 0.53
N THR A 378 28.52 -41.64 1.70
CA THR A 378 27.11 -41.84 2.05
C THR A 378 26.42 -40.52 2.35
N VAL A 379 25.10 -40.49 2.21
CA VAL A 379 24.27 -39.31 2.57
C VAL A 379 24.48 -38.90 4.01
N ALA A 380 24.60 -39.86 4.94
CA ALA A 380 24.84 -39.57 6.36
C ALA A 380 26.18 -38.88 6.61
N GLN A 381 27.24 -39.26 5.86
CA GLN A 381 28.55 -38.59 5.92
C GLN A 381 28.45 -37.15 5.44
N MET A 382 27.75 -36.91 4.33
CA MET A 382 27.55 -35.54 3.83
C MET A 382 26.71 -34.70 4.78
N GLN A 383 25.65 -35.28 5.32
CA GLN A 383 24.82 -34.61 6.32
C GLN A 383 25.61 -34.21 7.58
N SER A 384 26.57 -35.02 8.02
CA SER A 384 27.44 -34.70 9.16
C SER A 384 28.44 -33.57 8.91
N GLN A 385 28.72 -33.25 7.62
CA GLN A 385 29.59 -32.15 7.21
C GLN A 385 28.84 -30.84 7.01
N MET A 386 27.51 -30.88 6.99
CA MET A 386 26.68 -29.69 6.85
C MET A 386 26.66 -28.88 8.15
N ASP A 387 26.75 -27.56 8.00
CA ASP A 387 26.50 -26.67 9.12
C ASP A 387 25.05 -26.85 9.62
N PRO A 388 24.80 -26.84 10.94
CA PRO A 388 23.46 -27.04 11.48
C PRO A 388 22.50 -25.93 11.01
N VAL A 389 21.26 -26.30 10.74
CA VAL A 389 20.19 -25.33 10.45
C VAL A 389 19.76 -24.67 11.75
N TYR A 390 19.95 -23.35 11.80
CA TYR A 390 19.52 -22.56 12.94
C TYR A 390 18.16 -21.91 12.65
N THR A 391 17.20 -22.09 13.57
CA THR A 391 15.92 -21.41 13.51
C THR A 391 15.96 -20.17 14.41
N PRO A 392 15.90 -18.95 13.86
CA PRO A 392 16.00 -17.73 14.64
C PRO A 392 14.77 -17.56 15.53
N ALA A 393 14.97 -17.00 16.73
CA ALA A 393 13.87 -16.59 17.58
C ALA A 393 13.13 -15.41 16.93
N ARG A 394 11.81 -15.49 16.86
CA ARG A 394 10.95 -14.46 16.26
C ARG A 394 9.89 -14.00 17.24
N LYS A 395 9.59 -12.71 17.22
CA LYS A 395 8.45 -12.13 17.93
C LYS A 395 7.32 -11.92 16.94
N ILE A 396 6.19 -12.58 17.17
CA ILE A 396 5.03 -12.53 16.28
C ILE A 396 3.90 -11.79 16.97
N HIS A 397 3.34 -10.78 16.30
CA HIS A 397 2.21 -10.01 16.75
C HIS A 397 1.16 -9.91 15.65
N LEU A 398 -0.11 -9.89 16.05
CA LEU A 398 -1.22 -9.54 15.18
C LEU A 398 -1.38 -8.02 15.18
N TYR A 399 -1.58 -7.43 14.00
CA TYR A 399 -2.07 -6.06 13.89
C TYR A 399 -3.58 -6.03 14.12
N HIS A 400 -3.99 -5.36 15.17
CA HIS A 400 -5.38 -4.96 15.33
C HIS A 400 -5.56 -3.58 14.70
N CYS A 401 -6.35 -3.51 13.64
CA CYS A 401 -6.53 -2.31 12.84
C CYS A 401 -7.95 -1.76 12.97
N ASP A 402 -8.10 -0.45 12.71
CA ASP A 402 -9.41 0.17 12.55
C ASP A 402 -10.06 -0.29 11.22
N HIS A 403 -11.27 0.22 10.96
CA HIS A 403 -12.05 -0.07 9.75
C HIS A 403 -11.35 0.35 8.44
N ARG A 404 -10.39 1.26 8.50
CA ARG A 404 -9.59 1.71 7.35
C ARG A 404 -8.33 0.87 7.11
N GLY A 405 -7.92 0.06 8.09
CA GLY A 405 -6.68 -0.68 8.07
C GLY A 405 -5.51 0.05 8.77
N LEU A 406 -5.80 1.08 9.57
CA LEU A 406 -4.82 1.76 10.42
C LEU A 406 -4.52 0.90 11.65
N PRO A 407 -3.26 0.54 11.95
CA PRO A 407 -2.91 -0.21 13.14
C PRO A 407 -3.20 0.58 14.42
N LEU A 408 -3.97 -0.02 15.32
CA LEU A 408 -4.30 0.52 16.63
C LEU A 408 -3.57 -0.21 17.75
N ALA A 409 -3.30 -1.50 17.59
CA ALA A 409 -2.61 -2.31 18.57
C ALA A 409 -1.81 -3.43 17.93
N LEU A 410 -0.77 -3.87 18.62
CA LEU A 410 -0.04 -5.10 18.36
C LEU A 410 -0.36 -6.09 19.48
N ILE A 411 -0.90 -7.24 19.12
CA ILE A 411 -1.39 -8.26 20.05
C ILE A 411 -0.50 -9.50 19.92
N SER A 412 -0.02 -10.01 21.06
CA SER A 412 0.74 -11.25 21.10
C SER A 412 -0.16 -12.48 20.93
N THR A 413 0.42 -13.66 20.70
CA THR A 413 -0.31 -14.95 20.68
C THR A 413 -1.01 -15.26 22.00
N GLU A 414 -0.52 -14.70 23.10
CA GLU A 414 -1.14 -14.81 24.43
C GLU A 414 -2.34 -13.86 24.65
N GLY A 415 -2.64 -13.01 23.66
CA GLY A 415 -3.71 -12.04 23.74
C GLY A 415 -3.35 -10.74 24.49
N THR A 416 -2.05 -10.54 24.81
CA THR A 416 -1.60 -9.34 25.50
C THR A 416 -1.27 -8.24 24.50
N THR A 417 -1.56 -6.99 24.88
CA THR A 417 -1.23 -5.82 24.06
C THR A 417 0.23 -5.43 24.28
N ALA A 418 1.03 -5.50 23.21
CA ALA A 418 2.43 -5.12 23.23
C ALA A 418 2.66 -3.64 22.84
N TRP A 419 1.74 -3.08 22.09
CA TRP A 419 1.74 -1.69 21.63
C TRP A 419 0.31 -1.26 21.35
N TYR A 420 -0.02 0.01 21.63
CA TYR A 420 -1.31 0.63 21.37
C TYR A 420 -1.14 2.10 21.01
N ALA A 421 -1.93 2.61 20.07
CA ALA A 421 -1.96 4.03 19.73
C ALA A 421 -3.37 4.50 19.36
N GLU A 422 -3.57 5.82 19.50
CA GLU A 422 -4.76 6.54 19.07
C GLU A 422 -4.38 7.58 18.04
N TYR A 423 -5.27 7.83 17.09
CA TYR A 423 -5.04 8.73 15.97
C TYR A 423 -6.22 9.66 15.74
N ASP A 424 -5.94 10.81 15.15
CA ASP A 424 -6.98 11.62 14.54
C ASP A 424 -7.42 11.06 13.17
N GLU A 425 -8.36 11.71 12.54
CA GLU A 425 -8.94 11.27 11.26
C GLU A 425 -7.93 11.29 10.12
N TRP A 426 -6.91 12.14 10.21
CA TRP A 426 -5.85 12.35 9.21
C TRP A 426 -4.63 11.45 9.41
N GLY A 427 -4.68 10.62 10.47
CA GLY A 427 -3.62 9.68 10.80
C GLY A 427 -2.50 10.25 11.68
N ASN A 428 -2.70 11.43 12.30
CA ASN A 428 -1.78 11.91 13.32
C ASN A 428 -1.92 11.08 14.58
N GLN A 429 -0.80 10.63 15.14
CA GLN A 429 -0.77 9.90 16.40
C GLN A 429 -1.02 10.86 17.57
N LEU A 430 -2.07 10.61 18.33
CA LEU A 430 -2.47 11.42 19.48
C LEU A 430 -1.93 10.87 20.80
N ASN A 431 -1.87 9.53 20.91
CA ASN A 431 -1.41 8.85 22.10
C ASN A 431 -0.74 7.53 21.72
N GLU A 432 0.22 7.09 22.54
CA GLU A 432 0.93 5.82 22.37
C GLU A 432 1.20 5.16 23.71
N GLU A 433 0.88 3.89 23.82
CA GLU A 433 1.31 3.02 24.91
C GLU A 433 2.26 1.98 24.34
N ASN A 434 3.56 2.09 24.65
CA ASN A 434 4.61 1.27 24.08
C ASN A 434 5.62 0.78 25.13
N PRO A 435 5.19 -0.08 26.08
CA PRO A 435 6.05 -0.52 27.19
C PRO A 435 7.28 -1.32 26.74
N HIS A 436 7.22 -1.91 25.55
CA HIS A 436 8.31 -2.73 24.99
C HIS A 436 9.19 -1.99 23.98
N GLN A 437 8.96 -0.69 23.78
CA GLN A 437 9.68 0.15 22.82
C GLN A 437 9.71 -0.45 21.41
N LEU A 438 8.59 -1.03 20.98
CA LEU A 438 8.45 -1.60 19.65
C LEU A 438 8.43 -0.48 18.62
N GLN A 439 9.15 -0.68 17.51
CA GLN A 439 9.06 0.22 16.38
C GLN A 439 7.82 -0.14 15.55
N GLN A 440 6.82 0.74 15.54
CA GLN A 440 5.63 0.60 14.74
C GLN A 440 5.36 1.92 13.99
N LEU A 441 5.75 1.96 12.70
CA LEU A 441 5.74 3.16 11.88
C LEU A 441 4.71 3.11 10.74
N ILE A 442 3.97 2.01 10.60
CA ILE A 442 2.85 1.91 9.65
C ILE A 442 1.72 2.84 10.12
N ARG A 443 1.15 3.60 9.18
CA ARG A 443 0.05 4.54 9.43
C ARG A 443 -1.18 4.11 8.62
N LEU A 444 -1.90 5.02 8.03
CA LEU A 444 -3.00 4.69 7.11
C LEU A 444 -2.49 3.79 5.98
N PRO A 445 -3.34 3.01 5.32
CA PRO A 445 -2.92 2.07 4.29
C PRO A 445 -1.93 2.67 3.29
N GLY A 446 -0.80 1.99 3.11
CA GLY A 446 0.29 2.43 2.23
C GLY A 446 1.24 3.48 2.83
N GLN A 447 1.02 3.94 4.05
CA GLN A 447 1.81 4.99 4.69
C GLN A 447 2.84 4.45 5.68
N GLN A 448 4.05 4.98 5.61
CA GLN A 448 5.17 4.73 6.51
C GLN A 448 5.64 6.04 7.13
N TYR A 449 5.63 6.14 8.45
CA TYR A 449 6.06 7.33 9.18
C TYR A 449 7.59 7.49 9.13
N ASP A 450 8.03 8.68 8.76
CA ASP A 450 9.42 9.12 8.82
C ASP A 450 9.62 10.08 9.99
N GLU A 451 10.20 9.58 11.08
CA GLU A 451 10.37 10.33 12.35
C GLU A 451 11.22 11.59 12.18
N GLU A 452 12.19 11.58 11.26
CA GLU A 452 13.09 12.70 11.02
C GLU A 452 12.41 13.91 10.41
N SER A 453 11.42 13.69 9.53
CA SER A 453 10.73 14.75 8.80
C SER A 453 9.31 15.03 9.30
N GLY A 454 8.71 14.08 10.03
CA GLY A 454 7.30 14.11 10.40
C GLY A 454 6.35 13.80 9.23
N LEU A 455 6.89 13.43 8.07
CA LEU A 455 6.10 13.06 6.90
C LEU A 455 5.80 11.56 6.88
N TYR A 456 4.78 11.18 6.13
CA TYR A 456 4.49 9.79 5.83
C TYR A 456 4.85 9.48 4.37
N TYR A 457 5.77 8.54 4.18
CA TYR A 457 6.07 8.00 2.85
C TYR A 457 4.88 7.19 2.37
N ASN A 458 4.28 7.57 1.25
CA ASN A 458 3.07 6.98 0.69
C ASN A 458 3.29 6.59 -0.78
N ARG A 459 4.17 5.64 -1.02
CA ARG A 459 4.58 5.06 -2.30
C ARG A 459 5.04 6.10 -3.34
N HIS A 460 4.13 6.84 -3.95
CA HIS A 460 4.45 7.82 -5.00
C HIS A 460 4.63 9.24 -4.49
N ARG A 461 4.12 9.55 -3.29
CA ARG A 461 4.20 10.87 -2.69
C ARG A 461 4.54 10.81 -1.21
N TYR A 462 4.86 11.96 -0.64
CA TYR A 462 4.99 12.15 0.81
C TYR A 462 3.81 12.95 1.33
N TYR A 463 3.20 12.44 2.37
CA TYR A 463 2.01 13.00 3.00
C TYR A 463 2.39 13.76 4.27
N ASP A 464 1.85 14.98 4.42
CA ASP A 464 1.94 15.77 5.65
C ASP A 464 0.66 15.59 6.47
N PRO A 465 0.67 14.78 7.55
CA PRO A 465 -0.53 14.49 8.32
C PRO A 465 -1.04 15.69 9.09
N LEU A 466 -0.17 16.64 9.46
CA LEU A 466 -0.56 17.88 10.15
C LEU A 466 -1.43 18.77 9.25
N ARG A 467 -1.22 18.71 7.95
CA ARG A 467 -1.96 19.47 6.94
C ARG A 467 -3.02 18.65 6.23
N GLY A 468 -2.97 17.31 6.35
CA GLY A 468 -3.87 16.42 5.65
C GLY A 468 -3.72 16.49 4.14
N ARG A 469 -2.47 16.67 3.63
CA ARG A 469 -2.20 16.84 2.20
C ARG A 469 -0.81 16.34 1.81
N TYR A 470 -0.59 16.17 0.52
CA TYR A 470 0.72 15.84 -0.04
C TYR A 470 1.60 17.07 -0.22
N ILE A 471 2.92 16.89 -0.18
CA ILE A 471 3.91 17.97 -0.35
C ILE A 471 4.30 18.20 -1.81
N THR A 472 3.85 17.33 -2.72
CA THR A 472 4.08 17.40 -4.17
C THR A 472 2.77 17.26 -4.92
N GLN A 473 2.75 17.72 -6.17
CA GLN A 473 1.62 17.54 -7.06
C GLN A 473 1.38 16.05 -7.37
N ASP A 474 0.15 15.74 -7.69
CA ASP A 474 -0.25 14.38 -8.07
C ASP A 474 0.43 13.96 -9.39
N PRO A 475 1.15 12.81 -9.40
CA PRO A 475 1.79 12.31 -10.62
C PRO A 475 0.81 11.96 -11.74
N ILE A 476 -0.45 11.65 -11.40
CA ILE A 476 -1.51 11.35 -12.39
C ILE A 476 -2.33 12.59 -12.78
N GLY A 477 -1.97 13.76 -12.25
CA GLY A 477 -2.59 15.04 -12.57
C GLY A 477 -4.08 15.06 -12.23
N LEU A 478 -4.91 15.55 -13.16
CA LEU A 478 -6.36 15.70 -12.97
C LEU A 478 -7.11 14.39 -12.72
N LYS A 479 -6.52 13.23 -13.01
CA LYS A 479 -7.11 11.93 -12.67
C LYS A 479 -7.23 11.73 -11.17
N GLY A 480 -6.31 12.31 -10.38
CA GLY A 480 -6.38 12.29 -8.91
C GLY A 480 -7.26 13.38 -8.30
N GLY A 481 -7.84 14.26 -9.11
CA GLY A 481 -8.70 15.36 -8.67
C GLY A 481 -8.23 16.75 -9.10
N TRP A 482 -9.05 17.77 -8.83
CA TRP A 482 -8.77 19.17 -9.20
C TRP A 482 -7.68 19.82 -8.33
N ASN A 483 -7.56 19.37 -7.07
CA ASN A 483 -6.53 19.82 -6.16
C ASN A 483 -5.40 18.80 -6.14
N PHE A 484 -4.29 19.09 -6.80
CA PHE A 484 -3.15 18.18 -6.97
C PHE A 484 -2.43 17.79 -5.67
N TYR A 485 -2.74 18.44 -4.56
CA TYR A 485 -2.13 18.15 -3.25
C TYR A 485 -3.09 17.42 -2.31
N GLN A 486 -4.31 17.15 -2.76
CA GLN A 486 -5.38 16.65 -1.92
C GLN A 486 -5.14 15.21 -1.44
N TYR A 487 -5.41 14.98 -0.16
CA TYR A 487 -5.76 13.68 0.42
C TYR A 487 -7.29 13.57 0.48
N PRO A 488 -7.90 12.38 0.56
CA PRO A 488 -9.36 12.25 0.60
C PRO A 488 -10.05 13.20 1.57
N LEU A 489 -11.08 13.92 1.09
CA LEU A 489 -11.82 14.92 1.89
C LEU A 489 -12.72 14.28 2.96
N ASN A 490 -12.99 12.99 2.86
CA ASN A 490 -13.56 12.19 3.93
C ASN A 490 -12.53 11.13 4.36
N PRO A 491 -11.55 11.47 5.19
CA PRO A 491 -10.52 10.54 5.64
C PRO A 491 -11.03 9.52 6.64
N VAL A 492 -12.26 9.67 7.13
CA VAL A 492 -12.89 8.73 8.08
C VAL A 492 -13.14 7.38 7.41
N THR A 493 -13.47 7.36 6.12
CA THR A 493 -13.76 6.14 5.36
C THR A 493 -12.88 5.94 4.12
N ASN A 494 -12.30 7.01 3.58
CA ASN A 494 -11.53 6.96 2.35
C ASN A 494 -10.02 7.00 2.65
N THR A 495 -9.26 6.25 1.87
CA THR A 495 -7.79 6.19 1.97
C THR A 495 -7.18 6.27 0.57
N ASP A 496 -5.89 6.63 0.51
CA ASP A 496 -5.09 6.65 -0.72
C ASP A 496 -3.80 5.85 -0.50
N PRO A 497 -3.80 4.53 -0.71
CA PRO A 497 -2.67 3.67 -0.38
C PRO A 497 -1.42 3.88 -1.22
N LEU A 498 -1.58 4.46 -2.42
CA LEU A 498 -0.48 4.66 -3.36
C LEU A 498 -0.03 6.12 -3.48
N GLY A 499 -0.77 7.06 -2.88
CA GLY A 499 -0.53 8.48 -3.10
C GLY A 499 -0.92 8.93 -4.50
N LEU A 500 -1.97 8.37 -5.10
CA LEU A 500 -2.45 8.63 -6.45
C LEU A 500 -3.95 8.90 -6.51
N GLU A 501 -4.75 7.93 -6.06
CA GLU A 501 -6.21 7.96 -6.19
C GLU A 501 -6.90 7.66 -4.86
N VAL A 502 -8.03 8.30 -4.67
CA VAL A 502 -8.94 8.00 -3.57
C VAL A 502 -9.60 6.66 -3.84
N PHE A 503 -9.34 5.70 -2.98
CA PHE A 503 -10.14 4.48 -2.93
C PHE A 503 -11.28 4.70 -1.93
N PRO A 504 -12.52 4.83 -2.39
CA PRO A 504 -13.65 4.66 -1.50
C PRO A 504 -13.57 3.21 -1.00
N ARG A 505 -13.41 3.00 0.30
CA ARG A 505 -13.67 1.69 0.87
C ARG A 505 -15.13 1.63 1.33
N PRO A 506 -15.96 0.93 0.59
CA PRO A 506 -16.83 0.00 1.23
C PRO A 506 -15.99 -1.24 1.51
N PHE A 507 -15.84 -1.67 2.78
CA PHE A 507 -15.36 -2.97 3.26
C PHE A 507 -14.39 -3.76 2.36
N PRO A 508 -13.49 -4.58 2.90
CA PRO A 508 -12.69 -5.42 2.06
C PRO A 508 -13.63 -6.27 1.21
N LEU A 509 -14.00 -5.74 0.04
CA LEU A 509 -14.36 -6.64 -1.02
C LEU A 509 -13.17 -7.57 -1.11
N PRO A 510 -13.38 -8.88 -0.99
CA PRO A 510 -12.32 -9.80 -1.31
C PRO A 510 -11.82 -9.35 -2.67
N ILE A 511 -10.57 -8.90 -2.74
CA ILE A 511 -9.96 -8.61 -4.03
C ILE A 511 -10.12 -9.89 -4.79
N PRO A 512 -10.72 -9.86 -5.97
CA PRO A 512 -10.91 -11.08 -6.69
C PRO A 512 -9.54 -11.68 -6.92
N TRP A 513 -9.25 -12.74 -6.20
CA TRP A 513 -8.25 -13.70 -6.63
C TRP A 513 -8.50 -13.97 -8.10
N PRO A 514 -7.47 -14.23 -8.91
CA PRO A 514 -7.69 -14.61 -10.30
C PRO A 514 -8.80 -15.64 -10.33
N LYS A 515 -9.92 -15.27 -10.94
CA LYS A 515 -11.18 -16.03 -10.87
C LYS A 515 -10.99 -17.39 -11.50
N SER A 516 -11.62 -18.40 -10.95
CA SER A 516 -11.68 -19.71 -11.60
C SER A 516 -12.33 -19.57 -13.00
N PRO A 517 -12.01 -20.44 -13.96
CA PRO A 517 -12.67 -20.39 -15.27
C PRO A 517 -14.18 -20.36 -15.21
N ALA A 518 -14.78 -21.08 -14.23
CA ALA A 518 -16.23 -21.08 -14.01
C ALA A 518 -16.76 -19.74 -13.48
N GLN A 519 -16.02 -19.07 -12.60
CA GLN A 519 -16.34 -17.72 -12.13
C GLN A 519 -16.16 -16.68 -13.22
N GLN A 520 -15.10 -16.80 -14.01
CA GLN A 520 -14.86 -15.93 -15.13
C GLN A 520 -15.98 -16.04 -16.16
N GLN A 521 -16.48 -17.26 -16.40
CA GLN A 521 -17.63 -17.49 -17.27
C GLN A 521 -18.95 -16.97 -16.69
N ALA A 522 -19.15 -17.08 -15.37
CA ALA A 522 -20.31 -16.50 -14.69
C ALA A 522 -20.30 -14.96 -14.78
N ASP A 523 -19.15 -14.33 -14.59
CA ASP A 523 -18.96 -12.89 -14.72
C ASP A 523 -19.12 -12.42 -16.18
N ASP A 524 -18.59 -13.17 -17.14
CA ASP A 524 -18.79 -12.90 -18.56
C ASP A 524 -20.27 -12.98 -18.95
N ASN A 525 -21.02 -13.92 -18.38
CA ASN A 525 -22.45 -14.02 -18.57
C ASN A 525 -23.22 -12.86 -17.91
N ALA A 526 -22.82 -12.46 -16.70
CA ALA A 526 -23.38 -11.29 -16.02
C ALA A 526 -23.06 -9.99 -16.77
N ALA A 527 -21.83 -9.85 -17.26
CA ALA A 527 -21.42 -8.71 -18.09
C ALA A 527 -22.20 -8.65 -19.41
N LYS A 528 -22.42 -9.80 -20.06
CA LYS A 528 -23.27 -9.89 -21.26
C LYS A 528 -24.73 -9.49 -20.97
N ALA A 529 -25.28 -9.93 -19.85
CA ALA A 529 -26.63 -9.56 -19.44
C ALA A 529 -26.72 -8.06 -19.14
N LEU A 530 -25.72 -7.48 -18.45
CA LEU A 530 -25.65 -6.05 -18.18
C LEU A 530 -25.48 -5.23 -19.47
N THR A 531 -24.65 -5.67 -20.39
CA THR A 531 -24.46 -5.02 -21.69
C THR A 531 -25.73 -5.07 -22.52
N LYS A 532 -26.44 -6.20 -22.52
CA LYS A 532 -27.73 -6.32 -23.19
C LYS A 532 -28.75 -5.37 -22.59
N TRP A 533 -28.88 -5.37 -21.25
CA TRP A 533 -29.77 -4.46 -20.53
C TRP A 533 -29.42 -2.99 -20.84
N TRP A 534 -28.12 -2.63 -20.80
CA TRP A 534 -27.62 -1.28 -21.11
C TRP A 534 -28.00 -0.84 -22.54
N ASN A 535 -27.78 -1.71 -23.52
CA ASN A 535 -28.07 -1.42 -24.90
C ASN A 535 -29.59 -1.37 -25.18
N ASP A 536 -30.39 -2.14 -24.42
CA ASP A 536 -31.85 -2.26 -24.62
C ASP A 536 -32.65 -1.20 -23.84
N THR A 537 -32.15 -0.75 -22.68
CA THR A 537 -32.94 0.05 -21.72
C THR A 537 -32.32 1.37 -21.31
N ALA A 538 -30.99 1.54 -21.39
CA ALA A 538 -30.37 2.79 -21.01
C ALA A 538 -30.58 3.88 -22.06
N SER A 539 -31.35 4.89 -21.73
CA SER A 539 -31.46 6.07 -22.58
C SER A 539 -30.16 6.88 -22.55
N GLN A 540 -29.84 7.55 -23.65
CA GLN A 540 -28.69 8.45 -23.77
C GLN A 540 -28.63 9.47 -22.62
N ARG A 541 -29.78 9.90 -22.09
CA ARG A 541 -29.89 10.85 -20.97
C ARG A 541 -29.40 10.27 -19.66
N ILE A 542 -29.59 8.96 -19.40
CA ILE A 542 -29.08 8.30 -18.19
C ILE A 542 -27.57 8.18 -18.28
N PHE A 543 -27.06 7.81 -19.44
CA PHE A 543 -25.62 7.74 -19.70
C PHE A 543 -24.94 9.11 -19.51
N ASP A 544 -25.52 10.16 -20.10
CA ASP A 544 -25.01 11.52 -19.98
C ASP A 544 -25.01 12.03 -18.53
N SER A 545 -26.05 11.72 -17.76
CA SER A 545 -26.16 12.08 -16.35
C SER A 545 -25.11 11.35 -15.50
N LEU A 546 -24.83 10.07 -15.78
CA LEU A 546 -23.85 9.27 -15.06
C LEU A 546 -22.42 9.72 -15.37
N ILE A 547 -22.10 10.04 -16.62
CA ILE A 547 -20.77 10.53 -17.01
C ILE A 547 -20.50 11.91 -16.44
N LEU A 548 -21.45 12.85 -16.52
CA LEU A 548 -21.29 14.20 -16.01
C LEU A 548 -21.10 14.25 -14.49
N ASN A 549 -21.74 13.33 -13.76
CA ASN A 549 -21.69 13.32 -12.30
C ASN A 549 -20.62 12.37 -11.72
N ASN A 550 -20.10 11.41 -12.51
CA ASN A 550 -19.14 10.42 -12.03
C ASN A 550 -18.29 9.81 -13.16
N PRO A 551 -17.26 10.48 -13.63
CA PRO A 551 -16.44 9.99 -14.76
C PRO A 551 -15.74 8.63 -14.47
N GLY A 552 -15.41 8.33 -13.21
CA GLY A 552 -14.86 7.03 -12.82
C GLY A 552 -15.83 5.87 -12.97
N LEU A 553 -17.10 6.09 -12.61
CA LEU A 553 -18.17 5.07 -12.75
C LEU A 553 -18.46 4.75 -14.22
N ALA A 554 -18.32 5.74 -15.10
CA ALA A 554 -18.49 5.54 -16.53
C ALA A 554 -17.39 4.65 -17.14
N LEU A 555 -16.15 4.81 -16.68
CA LEU A 555 -15.02 3.96 -17.07
C LEU A 555 -15.23 2.51 -16.60
N ASP A 556 -15.68 2.32 -15.36
CA ASP A 556 -15.96 0.99 -14.80
C ASP A 556 -17.12 0.30 -15.52
N ILE A 557 -18.20 1.01 -15.81
CA ILE A 557 -19.34 0.47 -16.57
C ILE A 557 -18.91 0.15 -18.00
N THR A 558 -18.10 0.98 -18.63
CA THR A 558 -17.59 0.74 -19.99
C THR A 558 -16.65 -0.48 -20.02
N MET A 559 -15.77 -0.62 -19.02
CA MET A 559 -14.90 -1.79 -18.89
C MET A 559 -15.68 -3.09 -18.61
N ILE A 560 -16.71 -3.05 -17.77
CA ILE A 560 -17.59 -4.20 -17.51
C ILE A 560 -18.37 -4.58 -18.77
N ALA A 561 -18.93 -3.60 -19.45
CA ALA A 561 -19.65 -3.82 -20.70
C ALA A 561 -18.74 -4.38 -21.82
N SER A 562 -17.51 -3.88 -21.94
CA SER A 562 -16.54 -4.36 -22.94
C SER A 562 -16.08 -5.79 -22.70
N ARG A 563 -15.96 -6.23 -21.45
CA ARG A 563 -15.61 -7.61 -21.08
C ARG A 563 -16.67 -8.64 -21.51
N GLY A 564 -17.94 -8.23 -21.57
CA GLY A 564 -19.04 -9.14 -21.88
C GLY A 564 -19.25 -9.42 -23.38
N ASN A 565 -18.84 -8.54 -24.27
CA ASN A 565 -19.22 -8.57 -25.69
C ASN A 565 -18.10 -8.36 -26.70
N VAL A 566 -16.85 -8.54 -26.30
CA VAL A 566 -15.72 -8.46 -27.28
C VAL A 566 -15.64 -7.06 -27.96
N ALA A 567 -16.11 -5.99 -27.31
CA ALA A 567 -15.80 -4.64 -27.77
C ALA A 567 -14.30 -4.41 -27.56
N ASP A 568 -13.63 -3.93 -28.61
CA ASP A 568 -12.23 -3.55 -28.50
C ASP A 568 -12.10 -2.33 -27.60
N THR A 569 -11.35 -2.45 -26.50
CA THR A 569 -11.17 -1.36 -25.52
C THR A 569 -10.49 -0.15 -26.15
N GLY A 570 -9.49 -0.35 -27.01
CA GLY A 570 -8.79 0.74 -27.69
C GLY A 570 -9.70 1.51 -28.65
N ILE A 571 -10.61 0.83 -29.34
CA ILE A 571 -11.63 1.47 -30.19
C ILE A 571 -12.64 2.23 -29.34
N THR A 572 -13.06 1.64 -28.23
CA THR A 572 -14.02 2.27 -27.29
C THR A 572 -13.44 3.55 -26.69
N ASP A 573 -12.19 3.54 -26.24
CA ASP A 573 -11.52 4.71 -25.68
C ASP A 573 -11.40 5.83 -26.71
N ARG A 574 -10.97 5.50 -27.93
CA ARG A 574 -10.82 6.48 -29.02
C ARG A 574 -12.12 7.14 -29.41
N VAL A 575 -13.22 6.38 -29.48
CA VAL A 575 -14.56 6.94 -29.74
C VAL A 575 -15.02 7.84 -28.61
N ASN A 576 -14.78 7.45 -27.35
CA ASN A 576 -15.14 8.26 -26.19
C ASN A 576 -14.36 9.57 -26.13
N ASP A 577 -13.07 9.54 -26.47
CA ASP A 577 -12.23 10.75 -26.53
C ASP A 577 -12.80 11.76 -27.57
N ILE A 578 -13.15 11.29 -28.76
CA ILE A 578 -13.75 12.14 -29.81
C ILE A 578 -15.12 12.68 -29.37
N ILE A 579 -15.94 11.87 -28.71
CA ILE A 579 -17.23 12.32 -28.17
C ILE A 579 -17.04 13.42 -27.14
N ASN A 580 -16.08 13.24 -26.25
CA ASN A 580 -15.76 14.22 -25.21
C ASN A 580 -15.22 15.53 -25.82
N ASP A 581 -14.28 15.46 -26.74
CA ASP A 581 -13.72 16.64 -27.41
C ASP A 581 -14.82 17.44 -28.12
N ARG A 582 -15.74 16.78 -28.86
CA ARG A 582 -16.84 17.45 -29.55
C ARG A 582 -17.87 18.00 -28.57
N PHE A 583 -18.13 17.32 -27.45
CA PHE A 583 -19.04 17.86 -26.43
C PHE A 583 -18.48 19.15 -25.80
N TRP A 584 -17.20 19.21 -25.53
CA TRP A 584 -16.58 20.40 -24.96
C TRP A 584 -16.39 21.53 -25.96
N SER A 585 -16.25 21.24 -27.27
CA SER A 585 -16.13 22.26 -28.32
C SER A 585 -17.47 22.83 -28.78
N ASP A 586 -18.47 21.99 -29.01
CA ASP A 586 -19.71 22.37 -29.72
C ASP A 586 -20.96 22.28 -28.82
N GLY A 587 -20.87 21.79 -27.60
CA GLY A 587 -21.98 21.58 -26.68
C GLY A 587 -23.00 20.52 -27.13
N LYS A 588 -22.70 19.78 -28.20
CA LYS A 588 -23.53 18.68 -28.73
C LYS A 588 -22.76 17.38 -28.65
N LYS A 589 -23.42 16.38 -28.09
CA LYS A 589 -22.86 15.05 -27.99
C LYS A 589 -23.23 14.19 -29.20
N PRO A 590 -22.28 13.77 -30.01
CA PRO A 590 -22.52 12.87 -31.13
C PRO A 590 -22.89 11.46 -30.65
N ASP A 591 -23.63 10.71 -31.44
CA ASP A 591 -23.88 9.29 -31.20
C ASP A 591 -22.57 8.48 -31.39
N ARG A 592 -22.34 7.54 -30.49
CA ARG A 592 -21.11 6.71 -30.52
C ARG A 592 -21.00 5.83 -31.77
N CYS A 593 -22.11 5.41 -32.31
CA CYS A 593 -22.13 4.61 -33.54
C CYS A 593 -21.82 5.47 -34.76
N ASP A 594 -22.23 6.74 -34.78
CA ASP A 594 -21.87 7.68 -35.83
C ASP A 594 -20.38 8.00 -35.80
N VAL A 595 -19.82 8.25 -34.63
CA VAL A 595 -18.36 8.49 -34.44
C VAL A 595 -17.56 7.25 -34.85
N LEU A 596 -18.00 6.06 -34.46
CA LEU A 596 -17.33 4.81 -34.88
C LEU A 596 -17.40 4.62 -36.38
N GLN A 597 -18.54 4.97 -37.02
CA GLN A 597 -18.68 4.89 -38.48
C GLN A 597 -17.78 5.90 -39.19
N GLU A 598 -17.66 7.12 -38.67
CA GLU A 598 -16.73 8.12 -39.21
C GLU A 598 -15.27 7.62 -39.16
N LEU A 599 -14.83 7.00 -38.05
CA LEU A 599 -13.48 6.43 -37.91
C LEU A 599 -13.23 5.28 -38.91
N ILE A 600 -14.26 4.52 -39.23
CA ILE A 600 -14.18 3.47 -40.28
C ILE A 600 -14.07 4.11 -41.66
N ASP A 601 -14.91 5.10 -41.95
CA ASP A 601 -15.00 5.77 -43.25
C ASP A 601 -13.73 6.58 -43.55
N CYS A 602 -13.08 7.15 -42.54
CA CYS A 602 -11.77 7.83 -42.64
C CYS A 602 -10.58 6.85 -42.74
N GLY A 603 -10.78 5.56 -42.53
CA GLY A 603 -9.74 4.54 -42.57
C GLY A 603 -8.88 4.47 -41.30
N ASP A 604 -9.25 5.16 -40.24
CA ASP A 604 -8.56 5.16 -38.96
C ASP A 604 -8.74 3.87 -38.17
N ILE A 605 -9.85 3.18 -38.42
CA ILE A 605 -10.15 1.86 -37.87
C ILE A 605 -10.62 0.96 -39.00
N SER A 606 -10.10 -0.27 -39.08
CA SER A 606 -10.57 -1.20 -40.08
C SER A 606 -11.99 -1.67 -39.79
N ALA A 607 -12.80 -1.82 -40.79
CA ALA A 607 -14.18 -2.35 -40.66
C ALA A 607 -14.19 -3.76 -40.02
N LYS A 608 -13.09 -4.52 -40.16
CA LYS A 608 -12.93 -5.83 -39.54
C LYS A 608 -12.75 -5.71 -38.03
N ASP A 609 -11.91 -4.77 -37.56
CA ASP A 609 -11.61 -4.58 -36.14
C ASP A 609 -12.80 -3.92 -35.43
N ALA A 610 -13.49 -3.00 -36.09
CA ALA A 610 -14.69 -2.36 -35.55
C ALA A 610 -15.91 -3.29 -35.45
N LYS A 611 -15.94 -4.41 -36.14
CA LYS A 611 -17.11 -5.30 -36.23
C LYS A 611 -17.56 -5.84 -34.85
N SER A 612 -16.62 -6.16 -33.97
CA SER A 612 -16.92 -6.62 -32.61
C SER A 612 -17.54 -5.50 -31.78
N THR A 613 -16.99 -4.30 -31.89
CA THR A 613 -17.48 -3.08 -31.19
C THR A 613 -18.82 -2.62 -31.72
N GLN A 614 -19.03 -2.63 -33.04
CA GLN A 614 -20.35 -2.37 -33.66
C GLN A 614 -21.41 -3.34 -33.15
N LYS A 615 -21.06 -4.63 -33.04
CA LYS A 615 -21.97 -5.66 -32.50
C LYS A 615 -22.23 -5.45 -31.01
N ALA A 616 -21.20 -5.15 -30.23
CA ALA A 616 -21.30 -4.90 -28.79
C ALA A 616 -22.20 -3.69 -28.49
N TRP A 617 -22.11 -2.65 -29.28
CA TRP A 617 -22.91 -1.45 -29.14
C TRP A 617 -24.26 -1.49 -29.85
N ASN A 618 -24.57 -2.59 -30.52
CA ASN A 618 -25.79 -2.77 -31.31
C ASN A 618 -26.01 -1.66 -32.36
N CYS A 619 -24.91 -1.20 -33.00
CA CYS A 619 -24.96 -0.21 -34.06
C CYS A 619 -25.69 -0.81 -35.26
N ARG A 620 -26.86 -0.24 -35.58
CA ARG A 620 -27.58 -0.62 -36.79
C ARG A 620 -26.88 0.03 -37.97
N HIS A 621 -26.57 -0.74 -39.01
CA HIS A 621 -26.10 -0.18 -40.27
C HIS A 621 -27.16 0.83 -40.75
N SER A 622 -26.86 2.11 -40.69
CA SER A 622 -27.63 3.09 -41.42
C SER A 622 -27.43 2.78 -42.90
N ARG A 623 -28.38 2.08 -43.48
CA ARG A 623 -28.45 1.96 -44.95
C ARG A 623 -28.52 3.36 -45.51
N GLN A 624 -27.55 3.69 -46.34
CA GLN A 624 -27.58 4.79 -47.29
C GLN A 624 -28.98 5.26 -47.62
N SER A 625 -29.38 6.43 -47.18
CA SER A 625 -30.41 7.16 -47.87
C SER A 625 -29.76 7.70 -49.13
N ASN A 626 -30.07 7.01 -50.21
CA ASN A 626 -29.73 7.41 -51.55
C ASN A 626 -30.00 8.88 -51.79
N ASP A 627 -28.97 9.50 -52.36
CA ASP A 627 -29.14 10.49 -53.40
C ASP A 627 -30.46 10.39 -54.15
N LYS A 628 -31.16 11.46 -54.14
CA LYS A 628 -31.80 12.06 -55.34
C LYS A 628 -32.51 13.36 -54.97
N LYS A 629 -31.92 14.45 -55.32
CA LYS A 629 -32.43 15.46 -56.24
C LYS A 629 -31.80 16.82 -56.02
N ARG A 630 -31.11 17.20 -57.10
CA ARG A 630 -30.90 18.53 -57.67
C ARG A 630 -30.19 19.59 -56.82
#